data_3f86ecec5b6db87b9a3e3ab7270bf215
#
_entry.id   3f86ecec5b6db87b9a3e3ab7270bf215
#
_cell.length_a   1.000
_cell.length_b   1.000
_cell.length_c   1.000
_cell.angle_alpha   90.00
_cell.angle_beta   90.00
_cell.angle_gamma   90.00
#
_symmetry.space_group_name_H-M   'P 1'
#
loop_
_entity.id
_entity.type
_entity.pdbx_description
1 polymer ?
#
loop_
_entity_poly.entity_id
_entity_poly.type
_entity_poly.pdbx_seq_one_letter_code
_entity_poly.pdbx_strand_id
1 'polypeptide(L)'
;MISAPENSRKLTPITREFIADSLTPIAAYLALATPGRSLLLESVEGTDRISRYSFIGLDYLETLTLSDDPQMLAKIRAFIGGHVLDRSDLPFPGGAVCMFTYDAARVLEAIGPKPPADVPFADALCVIPGTWVVFDHFTHRTTLIGFARDVGEVDEVGARLDRYIARLFDSRPTIPTPIRALGPVTTSLSKEQFFAGVKRAKKAITDGDVYQLQLGIRFTAPVEGTPFDFYRQIRARNPSPYMFFIETDGRAIFGASPEFLVRLDGRSARIRPLAGTRSRSSD
;
A
#
# COMPACT_ATOMS: atom_id res chain seq x y z
N MET A 1 25.01 -6.52 -0.59
CA MET A 1 24.32 -6.82 -1.87
C MET A 1 23.83 -8.25 -1.76
N ILE A 2 22.54 -8.48 -1.90
CA ILE A 2 21.99 -9.84 -2.00
C ILE A 2 22.25 -10.25 -3.44
N SER A 3 23.05 -11.30 -3.67
CA SER A 3 23.24 -11.84 -5.02
C SER A 3 21.89 -12.28 -5.57
N ALA A 4 21.57 -11.87 -6.80
CA ALA A 4 20.37 -12.33 -7.49
C ALA A 4 20.42 -13.86 -7.63
N PRO A 5 19.30 -14.58 -7.45
CA PRO A 5 19.26 -16.01 -7.66
C PRO A 5 19.58 -16.34 -9.14
N GLU A 6 20.17 -17.50 -9.40
CA GLU A 6 20.58 -17.95 -10.74
C GLU A 6 19.46 -17.94 -11.80
N ASN A 7 18.20 -17.93 -11.38
CA ASN A 7 17.01 -17.87 -12.23
C ASN A 7 16.29 -16.51 -12.20
N SER A 8 16.99 -15.41 -11.88
CA SER A 8 16.37 -14.10 -11.89
C SER A 8 15.96 -13.67 -13.29
N ARG A 9 14.69 -13.27 -13.45
CA ARG A 9 14.20 -12.66 -14.69
C ARG A 9 14.67 -11.21 -14.72
N LYS A 10 15.51 -10.90 -15.71
CA LYS A 10 15.97 -9.55 -15.93
C LYS A 10 14.85 -8.76 -16.61
N LEU A 11 14.33 -7.73 -15.93
CA LEU A 11 13.29 -6.86 -16.47
C LEU A 11 13.93 -5.63 -17.12
N THR A 12 13.61 -5.39 -18.39
CA THR A 12 14.06 -4.20 -19.11
C THR A 12 13.01 -3.10 -19.00
N PRO A 13 13.31 -1.95 -18.37
CA PRO A 13 12.37 -0.86 -18.27
C PRO A 13 12.25 -0.08 -19.58
N ILE A 14 11.02 0.20 -19.98
CA ILE A 14 10.63 1.12 -21.04
C ILE A 14 9.95 2.31 -20.38
N THR A 15 10.34 3.52 -20.74
CA THR A 15 9.83 4.73 -20.11
C THR A 15 9.18 5.67 -21.10
N ARG A 16 8.19 6.43 -20.60
CA ARG A 16 7.62 7.62 -21.24
C ARG A 16 7.50 8.70 -20.19
N GLU A 17 8.05 9.88 -20.47
CA GLU A 17 7.97 11.02 -19.57
C GLU A 17 7.32 12.20 -20.26
N PHE A 18 6.46 12.92 -19.54
CA PHE A 18 5.77 14.12 -20.02
C PHE A 18 5.43 15.06 -18.86
N ILE A 19 5.13 16.32 -19.18
CA ILE A 19 4.62 17.30 -18.22
C ILE A 19 3.12 17.04 -18.04
N ALA A 20 2.69 16.91 -16.79
CA ALA A 20 1.30 16.57 -16.43
C ALA A 20 0.80 17.45 -15.28
N ASP A 21 0.94 18.75 -15.41
CA ASP A 21 0.54 19.76 -14.43
C ASP A 21 -0.98 19.83 -14.20
N SER A 22 -1.77 19.41 -15.19
CA SER A 22 -3.24 19.34 -15.11
C SER A 22 -3.80 17.96 -14.69
N LEU A 23 -2.94 16.96 -14.51
CA LEU A 23 -3.33 15.59 -14.18
C LEU A 23 -3.09 15.30 -12.70
N THR A 24 -4.08 14.70 -12.03
CA THR A 24 -3.93 14.25 -10.65
C THR A 24 -3.76 12.73 -10.56
N PRO A 25 -3.08 12.20 -9.52
CA PRO A 25 -2.99 10.75 -9.31
C PRO A 25 -4.36 10.07 -9.24
N ILE A 26 -5.36 10.72 -8.65
CA ILE A 26 -6.74 10.20 -8.59
C ILE A 26 -7.35 10.08 -9.99
N ALA A 27 -7.22 11.13 -10.83
CA ALA A 27 -7.73 11.09 -12.21
C ALA A 27 -7.03 10.01 -13.04
N ALA A 28 -5.71 9.89 -12.88
CA ALA A 28 -4.92 8.87 -13.55
C ALA A 28 -5.30 7.44 -13.10
N TYR A 29 -5.50 7.23 -11.79
CA TYR A 29 -5.97 5.94 -11.30
C TYR A 29 -7.32 5.58 -11.89
N LEU A 30 -8.30 6.49 -11.87
CA LEU A 30 -9.62 6.27 -12.46
C LEU A 30 -9.58 5.99 -13.97
N ALA A 31 -8.64 6.62 -14.68
CA ALA A 31 -8.48 6.40 -16.12
C ALA A 31 -7.84 5.06 -16.46
N LEU A 32 -6.88 4.57 -15.65
CA LEU A 32 -6.01 3.45 -16.02
C LEU A 32 -6.26 2.18 -15.24
N ALA A 33 -6.78 2.26 -14.02
CA ALA A 33 -6.91 1.11 -13.13
C ALA A 33 -7.76 0.00 -13.73
N THR A 34 -7.31 -1.23 -13.51
CA THR A 34 -8.06 -2.45 -13.76
C THR A 34 -8.46 -3.04 -12.41
N PRO A 35 -9.76 -3.32 -12.17
CA PRO A 35 -10.22 -3.89 -10.92
C PRO A 35 -9.43 -5.15 -10.54
N GLY A 36 -9.02 -5.23 -9.27
CA GLY A 36 -8.27 -6.36 -8.72
C GLY A 36 -6.80 -6.43 -9.11
N ARG A 37 -6.28 -5.50 -9.94
CA ARG A 37 -4.89 -5.52 -10.44
C ARG A 37 -4.23 -4.15 -10.47
N SER A 38 -4.64 -3.27 -9.56
CA SER A 38 -4.14 -1.90 -9.50
C SER A 38 -3.92 -1.46 -8.07
N LEU A 39 -2.97 -0.57 -7.88
CA LEU A 39 -2.71 0.07 -6.61
C LEU A 39 -2.35 1.54 -6.77
N LEU A 40 -2.58 2.31 -5.71
CA LEU A 40 -2.20 3.71 -5.61
C LEU A 40 -1.50 3.94 -4.26
N LEU A 41 -0.32 4.55 -4.30
CA LEU A 41 0.43 4.99 -3.13
C LEU A 41 0.63 6.50 -3.25
N GLU A 42 0.18 7.24 -2.23
CA GLU A 42 0.27 8.69 -2.22
C GLU A 42 0.86 9.21 -0.91
N SER A 43 1.51 10.37 -0.97
CA SER A 43 1.80 11.19 0.18
C SER A 43 1.00 12.49 0.05
N VAL A 44 0.01 12.70 0.92
CA VAL A 44 -0.94 13.82 0.82
C VAL A 44 -0.63 14.94 1.80
N GLU A 45 0.10 14.66 2.87
CA GLU A 45 0.49 15.60 3.91
C GLU A 45 2.00 15.53 4.17
N GLY A 46 2.64 16.68 4.35
CA GLY A 46 4.05 16.74 4.74
C GLY A 46 4.80 17.91 4.13
N THR A 47 5.94 18.24 4.73
CA THR A 47 6.91 19.19 4.20
C THR A 47 7.64 18.60 2.98
N ASP A 48 8.07 19.43 2.07
CA ASP A 48 8.59 19.25 0.69
C ASP A 48 9.33 17.95 0.32
N ARG A 49 9.80 17.16 1.27
CA ARG A 49 10.55 15.92 1.01
C ARG A 49 9.73 14.64 1.16
N ILE A 50 8.59 14.67 1.87
CA ILE A 50 7.79 13.47 2.14
C ILE A 50 6.71 13.31 1.07
N SER A 51 6.13 14.40 0.59
CA SER A 51 5.01 14.41 -0.37
C SER A 51 5.43 14.56 -1.85
N ARG A 52 6.68 14.24 -2.18
CA ARG A 52 7.19 14.47 -3.53
C ARG A 52 6.57 13.55 -4.59
N TYR A 53 6.30 12.31 -4.25
CA TYR A 53 5.89 11.31 -5.24
C TYR A 53 4.54 10.69 -4.93
N SER A 54 3.78 10.40 -6.00
CA SER A 54 2.68 9.43 -5.98
C SER A 54 2.93 8.35 -7.02
N PHE A 55 2.50 7.12 -6.71
CA PHE A 55 2.77 5.95 -7.52
C PHE A 55 1.47 5.21 -7.82
N ILE A 56 1.23 4.87 -9.09
CA ILE A 56 0.17 3.95 -9.48
C ILE A 56 0.83 2.71 -10.06
N GLY A 57 0.53 1.54 -9.49
CA GLY A 57 0.95 0.25 -10.02
C GLY A 57 -0.20 -0.40 -10.78
N LEU A 58 0.07 -0.88 -11.98
CA LEU A 58 -0.91 -1.47 -12.90
C LEU A 58 -0.39 -2.83 -13.42
N ASP A 59 -1.31 -3.65 -13.94
CA ASP A 59 -0.98 -4.87 -14.68
C ASP A 59 -0.04 -5.81 -13.93
N TYR A 60 -0.41 -6.26 -12.75
CA TYR A 60 0.46 -7.12 -11.95
C TYR A 60 1.05 -8.27 -12.78
N LEU A 61 2.37 -8.27 -12.91
CA LEU A 61 3.12 -9.34 -13.57
C LEU A 61 3.00 -10.64 -12.80
N GLU A 62 3.04 -10.51 -11.47
CA GLU A 62 3.02 -11.66 -10.58
C GLU A 62 2.44 -11.27 -9.23
N THR A 63 1.77 -12.21 -8.59
CA THR A 63 1.21 -12.08 -7.23
C THR A 63 1.62 -13.28 -6.41
N LEU A 64 2.07 -13.06 -5.19
CA LEU A 64 2.39 -14.09 -4.19
C LEU A 64 1.49 -13.93 -2.99
N THR A 65 0.79 -15.00 -2.63
CA THR A 65 -0.09 -15.06 -1.44
C THR A 65 0.39 -16.19 -0.53
N LEU A 66 0.61 -15.91 0.76
CA LEU A 66 1.11 -16.87 1.74
C LEU A 66 0.27 -16.80 3.02
N SER A 67 -0.03 -17.97 3.58
CA SER A 67 -0.71 -18.13 4.87
C SER A 67 -0.08 -19.26 5.66
N ASP A 68 0.16 -19.04 6.95
CA ASP A 68 0.73 -20.02 7.89
C ASP A 68 2.00 -20.73 7.36
N ASP A 69 2.84 -19.98 6.63
CA ASP A 69 4.01 -20.52 5.94
C ASP A 69 5.31 -20.21 6.70
N PRO A 70 5.98 -21.21 7.31
CA PRO A 70 7.23 -21.01 8.03
C PRO A 70 8.37 -20.46 7.17
N GLN A 71 8.28 -20.62 5.84
CA GLN A 71 9.27 -20.12 4.89
C GLN A 71 8.86 -18.78 4.25
N MET A 72 7.85 -18.10 4.79
CA MET A 72 7.27 -16.87 4.22
C MET A 72 8.34 -15.87 3.79
N LEU A 73 9.27 -15.51 4.65
CA LEU A 73 10.31 -14.52 4.33
C LEU A 73 11.27 -15.00 3.23
N ALA A 74 11.61 -16.29 3.22
CA ALA A 74 12.45 -16.86 2.18
C ALA A 74 11.75 -16.85 0.83
N LYS A 75 10.46 -17.19 0.78
CA LYS A 75 9.63 -17.15 -0.42
C LYS A 75 9.44 -15.74 -0.95
N ILE A 76 9.17 -14.77 -0.06
CA ILE A 76 9.06 -13.35 -0.44
C ILE A 76 10.40 -12.83 -0.97
N ARG A 77 11.52 -13.18 -0.35
CA ARG A 77 12.86 -12.81 -0.84
C ARG A 77 13.15 -13.40 -2.21
N ALA A 78 12.79 -14.66 -2.44
CA ALA A 78 12.93 -15.30 -3.74
C ALA A 78 12.02 -14.65 -4.80
N PHE A 79 10.77 -14.33 -4.43
CA PHE A 79 9.81 -13.65 -5.29
C PHE A 79 10.32 -12.27 -5.74
N ILE A 80 10.79 -11.45 -4.81
CA ILE A 80 11.37 -10.14 -5.15
C ILE A 80 12.67 -10.30 -5.93
N GLY A 81 13.55 -11.20 -5.50
CA GLY A 81 14.85 -11.46 -6.14
C GLY A 81 14.73 -12.06 -7.53
N GLY A 82 13.59 -12.70 -7.85
CA GLY A 82 13.27 -13.20 -9.19
C GLY A 82 13.05 -12.11 -10.24
N HIS A 83 12.91 -10.84 -9.82
CA HIS A 83 12.61 -9.71 -10.71
C HIS A 83 13.68 -8.62 -10.55
N VAL A 84 14.80 -8.79 -11.24
CA VAL A 84 15.93 -7.86 -11.19
C VAL A 84 15.77 -6.80 -12.27
N LEU A 85 15.83 -5.52 -11.87
CA LEU A 85 15.82 -4.38 -12.79
C LEU A 85 17.23 -4.06 -13.29
N ASP A 86 17.35 -3.78 -14.58
CA ASP A 86 18.63 -3.57 -15.26
C ASP A 86 19.19 -2.15 -15.14
N ARG A 87 18.39 -1.18 -14.64
CA ARG A 87 18.77 0.25 -14.64
C ARG A 87 18.62 0.88 -13.27
N SER A 88 19.65 1.62 -12.85
CA SER A 88 19.71 2.38 -11.60
C SER A 88 19.42 3.87 -11.75
N ASP A 89 19.30 4.39 -12.96
CA ASP A 89 19.14 5.82 -13.29
C ASP A 89 17.70 6.31 -13.27
N LEU A 90 16.74 5.40 -13.03
CA LEU A 90 15.33 5.77 -12.89
C LEU A 90 15.05 6.44 -11.54
N PRO A 91 14.20 7.46 -11.49
CA PRO A 91 13.78 8.10 -10.23
C PRO A 91 13.06 7.11 -9.30
N PHE A 92 12.45 6.08 -9.88
CA PHE A 92 11.83 4.95 -9.20
C PHE A 92 12.06 3.68 -10.03
N PRO A 93 12.86 2.74 -9.54
CA PRO A 93 13.22 1.55 -10.32
C PRO A 93 12.11 0.49 -10.41
N GLY A 94 10.94 0.71 -9.81
CA GLY A 94 9.90 -0.30 -9.66
C GLY A 94 10.09 -1.14 -8.39
N GLY A 95 9.53 -2.34 -8.37
CA GLY A 95 9.66 -3.27 -7.25
C GLY A 95 8.35 -3.96 -6.89
N ALA A 96 8.36 -4.70 -5.77
CA ALA A 96 7.19 -5.35 -5.21
C ALA A 96 6.53 -4.47 -4.14
N VAL A 97 5.20 -4.49 -4.10
CA VAL A 97 4.42 -3.99 -2.96
C VAL A 97 3.95 -5.20 -2.17
N CYS A 98 4.34 -5.25 -0.90
CA CYS A 98 4.00 -6.35 -0.01
C CYS A 98 3.14 -5.84 1.15
N MET A 99 2.10 -6.59 1.47
CA MET A 99 1.23 -6.36 2.60
C MET A 99 1.33 -7.54 3.55
N PHE A 100 1.42 -7.25 4.83
CA PHE A 100 1.47 -8.26 5.89
C PHE A 100 0.32 -8.04 6.86
N THR A 101 -0.32 -9.12 7.28
CA THR A 101 -1.21 -9.06 8.44
C THR A 101 -0.39 -9.01 9.72
N TYR A 102 -1.03 -8.65 10.83
CA TYR A 102 -0.36 -8.70 12.14
C TYR A 102 0.17 -10.11 12.47
N ASP A 103 -0.56 -11.14 12.09
CA ASP A 103 -0.19 -12.52 12.37
C ASP A 103 1.03 -13.03 11.60
N ALA A 104 1.47 -12.33 10.56
CA ALA A 104 2.76 -12.60 9.91
C ALA A 104 3.95 -12.54 10.90
N ALA A 105 3.83 -11.77 11.98
CA ALA A 105 4.84 -11.71 13.04
C ALA A 105 5.07 -13.08 13.72
N ARG A 106 4.11 -14.00 13.69
CA ARG A 106 4.24 -15.36 14.28
C ARG A 106 5.21 -16.27 13.53
N VAL A 107 5.53 -15.92 12.30
CA VAL A 107 6.60 -16.59 11.54
C VAL A 107 7.99 -16.20 12.08
N LEU A 108 8.08 -15.04 12.72
CA LEU A 108 9.33 -14.47 13.24
C LEU A 108 9.51 -14.71 14.73
N GLU A 109 8.41 -14.64 15.49
CA GLU A 109 8.41 -14.60 16.94
C GLU A 109 7.39 -15.58 17.54
N ALA A 110 7.75 -16.21 18.66
CA ALA A 110 6.87 -17.10 19.41
C ALA A 110 5.89 -16.29 20.28
N ILE A 111 4.93 -15.61 19.67
CA ILE A 111 3.96 -14.72 20.34
C ILE A 111 2.62 -15.41 20.69
N GLY A 112 2.63 -16.71 20.82
CA GLY A 112 1.47 -17.52 21.20
C GLY A 112 0.56 -17.90 20.03
N PRO A 113 -0.61 -18.55 20.27
CA PRO A 113 -1.48 -19.05 19.21
C PRO A 113 -2.17 -17.93 18.46
N LYS A 114 -2.41 -18.16 17.16
CA LYS A 114 -3.19 -17.25 16.31
C LYS A 114 -4.64 -17.20 16.79
N PRO A 115 -5.23 -16.03 17.03
CA PRO A 115 -6.64 -15.94 17.37
C PRO A 115 -7.51 -16.36 16.19
N PRO A 116 -8.76 -16.82 16.42
CA PRO A 116 -9.68 -17.13 15.34
C PRO A 116 -9.87 -15.91 14.42
N ALA A 117 -9.73 -16.14 13.12
CA ALA A 117 -9.98 -15.11 12.10
C ALA A 117 -11.42 -15.19 11.62
N ASP A 118 -12.18 -14.14 11.82
CA ASP A 118 -13.56 -13.97 11.31
C ASP A 118 -13.58 -13.28 9.94
N VAL A 119 -12.48 -12.67 9.53
CA VAL A 119 -12.24 -12.19 8.17
C VAL A 119 -10.99 -12.89 7.64
N PRO A 120 -11.15 -13.91 6.77
CA PRO A 120 -10.01 -14.64 6.23
C PRO A 120 -9.16 -13.72 5.36
N PHE A 121 -7.88 -13.59 5.71
CA PHE A 121 -6.89 -12.84 4.99
C PHE A 121 -5.57 -13.61 4.97
N ALA A 122 -4.84 -13.56 3.87
CA ALA A 122 -3.51 -14.15 3.81
C ALA A 122 -2.53 -13.41 4.72
N ASP A 123 -1.59 -14.11 5.32
CA ASP A 123 -0.60 -13.49 6.21
C ASP A 123 0.37 -12.57 5.45
N ALA A 124 0.65 -12.89 4.20
CA ALA A 124 1.37 -12.01 3.28
C ALA A 124 0.74 -12.03 1.89
N LEU A 125 0.66 -10.85 1.27
CA LEU A 125 0.31 -10.64 -0.12
C LEU A 125 1.36 -9.72 -0.74
N CYS A 126 2.01 -10.16 -1.80
CA CYS A 126 2.99 -9.37 -2.53
C CYS A 126 2.58 -9.32 -4.01
N VAL A 127 2.68 -8.13 -4.61
CA VAL A 127 2.40 -7.91 -6.03
C VAL A 127 3.57 -7.22 -6.70
N ILE A 128 3.84 -7.55 -7.95
CA ILE A 128 4.81 -6.87 -8.81
C ILE A 128 4.05 -6.21 -9.95
N PRO A 129 3.86 -4.87 -9.93
CA PRO A 129 3.25 -4.16 -11.04
C PRO A 129 4.09 -4.25 -12.31
N GLY A 130 3.45 -4.49 -13.43
CA GLY A 130 4.06 -4.51 -14.76
C GLY A 130 4.20 -3.13 -15.36
N THR A 131 3.45 -2.18 -14.84
CA THR A 131 3.53 -0.76 -15.22
C THR A 131 3.41 0.10 -13.98
N TRP A 132 4.27 1.10 -13.88
CA TRP A 132 4.17 2.17 -12.90
C TRP A 132 3.88 3.51 -13.56
N VAL A 133 3.01 4.30 -12.96
CA VAL A 133 2.84 5.73 -13.24
C VAL A 133 3.36 6.50 -12.04
N VAL A 134 4.42 7.26 -12.23
CA VAL A 134 5.12 7.99 -11.17
C VAL A 134 4.90 9.48 -11.37
N PHE A 135 4.24 10.11 -10.41
CA PHE A 135 4.07 11.56 -10.36
C PHE A 135 5.18 12.17 -9.51
N ASP A 136 5.97 13.06 -10.07
CA ASP A 136 6.86 13.93 -9.31
C ASP A 136 6.18 15.30 -9.13
N HIS A 137 5.62 15.53 -7.96
CA HIS A 137 4.87 16.75 -7.63
C HIS A 137 5.78 17.99 -7.57
N PHE A 138 7.09 17.81 -7.40
CA PHE A 138 8.03 18.91 -7.36
C PHE A 138 8.38 19.43 -8.76
N THR A 139 8.56 18.52 -9.72
CA THR A 139 8.91 18.87 -11.11
C THR A 139 7.69 18.93 -12.03
N HIS A 140 6.49 18.58 -11.54
CA HIS A 140 5.27 18.43 -12.33
C HIS A 140 5.41 17.47 -13.52
N ARG A 141 6.29 16.47 -13.39
CA ARG A 141 6.51 15.43 -14.38
C ARG A 141 5.82 14.13 -14.00
N THR A 142 5.32 13.46 -15.01
CA THR A 142 4.81 12.09 -14.87
C THR A 142 5.63 11.16 -15.74
N THR A 143 6.09 10.07 -15.14
CA THR A 143 6.85 9.03 -15.84
C THR A 143 6.06 7.73 -15.81
N LEU A 144 5.77 7.16 -16.97
CA LEU A 144 5.28 5.80 -17.10
C LEU A 144 6.48 4.87 -17.27
N ILE A 145 6.52 3.79 -16.51
CA ILE A 145 7.58 2.77 -16.55
C ILE A 145 6.92 1.42 -16.75
N GLY A 146 7.12 0.82 -17.91
CA GLY A 146 6.68 -0.55 -18.21
C GLY A 146 7.88 -1.49 -18.20
N PHE A 147 7.66 -2.77 -17.92
CA PHE A 147 8.71 -3.77 -17.88
C PHE A 147 8.50 -4.83 -18.93
N ALA A 148 9.51 -5.06 -19.77
CA ALA A 148 9.61 -6.18 -20.70
C ALA A 148 10.47 -7.29 -20.09
N ARG A 149 10.05 -8.55 -20.25
CA ARG A 149 10.78 -9.73 -19.77
C ARG A 149 11.86 -10.18 -20.75
N ASP A 150 11.68 -9.81 -22.01
CA ASP A 150 12.63 -10.08 -23.09
C ASP A 150 12.51 -9.02 -24.20
N VAL A 151 13.40 -9.11 -25.19
CA VAL A 151 13.46 -8.16 -26.31
C VAL A 151 12.18 -8.17 -27.16
N GLY A 152 11.49 -9.32 -27.26
CA GLY A 152 10.26 -9.44 -28.04
C GLY A 152 9.09 -8.68 -27.45
N GLU A 153 9.09 -8.41 -26.13
CA GLU A 153 8.04 -7.67 -25.45
C GLU A 153 8.22 -6.13 -25.49
N VAL A 154 9.38 -5.63 -25.92
CA VAL A 154 9.71 -4.18 -25.84
C VAL A 154 8.72 -3.32 -26.61
N ASP A 155 8.38 -3.69 -27.84
CA ASP A 155 7.45 -2.92 -28.67
C ASP A 155 6.02 -2.97 -28.12
N GLU A 156 5.58 -4.13 -27.61
CA GLU A 156 4.26 -4.29 -26.99
C GLU A 156 4.13 -3.43 -25.72
N VAL A 157 5.16 -3.47 -24.85
CA VAL A 157 5.20 -2.64 -23.65
C VAL A 157 5.20 -1.16 -24.03
N GLY A 158 5.99 -0.74 -25.01
CA GLY A 158 5.99 0.64 -25.52
C GLY A 158 4.61 1.08 -26.00
N ALA A 159 3.98 0.27 -26.84
CA ALA A 159 2.62 0.55 -27.34
C ALA A 159 1.57 0.58 -26.21
N ARG A 160 1.72 -0.24 -25.17
CA ARG A 160 0.87 -0.19 -23.96
C ARG A 160 1.00 1.14 -23.24
N LEU A 161 2.23 1.62 -23.03
CA LEU A 161 2.46 2.92 -22.39
C LEU A 161 1.86 4.07 -23.21
N ASP A 162 2.00 4.03 -24.54
CA ASP A 162 1.43 5.04 -25.43
C ASP A 162 -0.12 5.05 -25.38
N ARG A 163 -0.76 3.87 -25.31
CA ARG A 163 -2.21 3.78 -25.06
C ARG A 163 -2.61 4.35 -23.69
N TYR A 164 -1.80 4.12 -22.66
CA TYR A 164 -2.08 4.69 -21.34
C TYR A 164 -1.99 6.21 -21.34
N ILE A 165 -1.00 6.79 -22.01
CA ILE A 165 -0.89 8.24 -22.18
C ILE A 165 -2.13 8.78 -22.88
N ALA A 166 -2.58 8.16 -23.98
CA ALA A 166 -3.78 8.58 -24.69
C ALA A 166 -5.02 8.56 -23.76
N ARG A 167 -5.20 7.49 -22.96
CA ARG A 167 -6.30 7.38 -21.98
C ARG A 167 -6.22 8.45 -20.88
N LEU A 168 -5.03 8.79 -20.41
CA LEU A 168 -4.85 9.84 -19.39
C LEU A 168 -5.35 11.20 -19.88
N PHE A 169 -5.04 11.56 -21.11
CA PHE A 169 -5.45 12.85 -21.69
C PHE A 169 -6.89 12.87 -22.21
N ASP A 170 -7.49 11.71 -22.47
CA ASP A 170 -8.91 11.60 -22.86
C ASP A 170 -9.85 11.47 -21.65
N SER A 171 -9.30 11.28 -20.44
CA SER A 171 -10.08 11.05 -19.23
C SER A 171 -10.78 12.33 -18.74
N ARG A 172 -12.03 12.16 -18.26
CA ARG A 172 -12.78 13.26 -17.64
C ARG A 172 -12.78 13.13 -16.12
N PRO A 173 -12.67 14.24 -15.39
CA PRO A 173 -12.81 14.24 -13.93
C PRO A 173 -14.17 13.66 -13.52
N THR A 174 -14.18 12.81 -12.49
CA THR A 174 -15.40 12.24 -11.92
C THR A 174 -15.60 12.69 -10.49
N ILE A 175 -16.86 12.97 -10.14
CA ILE A 175 -17.24 13.25 -8.76
C ILE A 175 -17.33 11.90 -8.01
N PRO A 176 -16.81 11.80 -6.76
CA PRO A 176 -16.95 10.58 -5.97
C PRO A 176 -18.41 10.24 -5.72
N THR A 177 -18.77 8.98 -5.91
CA THR A 177 -20.09 8.49 -5.49
C THR A 177 -20.18 8.50 -3.97
N PRO A 178 -21.26 9.03 -3.37
CA PRO A 178 -21.44 8.97 -1.93
C PRO A 178 -21.48 7.53 -1.44
N ILE A 179 -20.73 7.22 -0.38
CA ILE A 179 -20.82 5.94 0.31
C ILE A 179 -22.00 5.97 1.24
N ARG A 180 -22.87 4.98 1.15
CA ARG A 180 -24.05 4.82 2.01
C ARG A 180 -23.97 3.54 2.81
N ALA A 181 -24.23 3.61 4.11
CA ALA A 181 -24.44 2.42 4.91
C ALA A 181 -25.79 1.80 4.55
N LEU A 182 -25.80 0.52 4.24
CA LEU A 182 -27.01 -0.26 3.93
C LEU A 182 -27.58 -0.98 5.14
N GLY A 183 -26.96 -0.83 6.31
CA GLY A 183 -27.38 -1.48 7.54
C GLY A 183 -26.63 -0.96 8.76
N PRO A 184 -26.85 -1.55 9.92
CA PRO A 184 -26.19 -1.11 11.16
C PRO A 184 -24.68 -1.36 11.12
N VAL A 185 -23.95 -0.47 11.75
CA VAL A 185 -22.52 -0.68 12.03
C VAL A 185 -22.40 -1.60 13.24
N THR A 186 -21.67 -2.69 13.08
CA THR A 186 -21.32 -3.62 14.17
C THR A 186 -19.87 -3.41 14.60
N THR A 187 -19.55 -3.79 15.84
CA THR A 187 -18.21 -3.64 16.40
C THR A 187 -17.67 -4.98 16.89
N SER A 188 -16.34 -5.17 16.80
CA SER A 188 -15.67 -6.38 17.30
C SER A 188 -15.64 -6.48 18.82
N LEU A 189 -15.85 -5.37 19.54
CA LEU A 189 -15.92 -5.28 21.00
C LEU A 189 -17.13 -4.44 21.40
N SER A 190 -17.81 -4.82 22.49
CA SER A 190 -18.78 -3.91 23.12
C SER A 190 -18.06 -2.73 23.79
N LYS A 191 -18.81 -1.70 24.14
CA LYS A 191 -18.28 -0.54 24.89
C LYS A 191 -17.65 -0.97 26.22
N GLU A 192 -18.31 -1.86 26.93
CA GLU A 192 -17.86 -2.41 28.22
C GLU A 192 -16.56 -3.23 28.06
N GLN A 193 -16.49 -4.07 27.02
CA GLN A 193 -15.28 -4.85 26.70
C GLN A 193 -14.11 -3.93 26.34
N PHE A 194 -14.36 -2.87 25.56
CA PHE A 194 -13.34 -1.91 25.23
C PHE A 194 -12.81 -1.18 26.49
N PHE A 195 -13.68 -0.71 27.35
CA PHE A 195 -13.29 -0.07 28.61
C PHE A 195 -12.53 -1.01 29.55
N ALA A 196 -12.96 -2.26 29.65
CA ALA A 196 -12.21 -3.29 30.40
C ALA A 196 -10.81 -3.52 29.82
N GLY A 197 -10.68 -3.51 28.48
CA GLY A 197 -9.40 -3.56 27.78
C GLY A 197 -8.49 -2.37 28.13
N VAL A 198 -9.03 -1.15 28.11
CA VAL A 198 -8.29 0.07 28.52
C VAL A 198 -7.81 -0.01 29.96
N LYS A 199 -8.65 -0.50 30.90
CA LYS A 199 -8.25 -0.66 32.30
C LYS A 199 -7.11 -1.66 32.45
N ARG A 200 -7.14 -2.80 31.75
CA ARG A 200 -6.06 -3.79 31.73
C ARG A 200 -4.78 -3.20 31.15
N ALA A 201 -4.87 -2.46 30.02
CA ALA A 201 -3.73 -1.81 29.41
C ALA A 201 -3.06 -0.82 30.36
N LYS A 202 -3.83 0.03 31.04
CA LYS A 202 -3.33 0.98 32.05
C LYS A 202 -2.65 0.23 33.21
N LYS A 203 -3.20 -0.89 33.66
CA LYS A 203 -2.60 -1.69 34.74
C LYS A 203 -1.24 -2.25 34.28
N ALA A 204 -1.14 -2.87 33.10
CA ALA A 204 0.09 -3.41 32.57
C ALA A 204 1.20 -2.35 32.43
N ILE A 205 0.83 -1.12 32.05
CA ILE A 205 1.78 0.01 32.01
C ILE A 205 2.24 0.39 33.42
N THR A 206 1.32 0.44 34.40
CA THR A 206 1.65 0.79 35.80
C THR A 206 2.51 -0.30 36.46
N ASP A 207 2.24 -1.57 36.14
CA ASP A 207 2.99 -2.72 36.67
C ASP A 207 4.39 -2.84 36.02
N GLY A 208 4.65 -2.12 34.91
CA GLY A 208 5.93 -2.16 34.20
C GLY A 208 6.05 -3.29 33.17
N ASP A 209 4.96 -4.01 32.88
CA ASP A 209 4.95 -5.10 31.89
C ASP A 209 5.16 -4.58 30.46
N VAL A 210 4.61 -3.38 30.17
CA VAL A 210 4.73 -2.69 28.87
C VAL A 210 4.81 -1.18 29.10
N TYR A 211 5.46 -0.45 28.21
CA TYR A 211 5.47 1.02 28.23
C TYR A 211 4.46 1.65 27.26
N GLN A 212 3.97 0.87 26.28
CA GLN A 212 2.95 1.29 25.32
C GLN A 212 2.10 0.08 24.90
N LEU A 213 0.79 0.29 24.72
CA LEU A 213 -0.12 -0.71 24.20
C LEU A 213 -1.16 -0.05 23.30
N GLN A 214 -1.41 -0.65 22.14
CA GLN A 214 -2.46 -0.23 21.22
C GLN A 214 -3.66 -1.17 21.33
N LEU A 215 -4.81 -0.63 21.67
CA LEU A 215 -6.08 -1.36 21.70
C LEU A 215 -6.90 -0.99 20.45
N GLY A 216 -7.09 -1.98 19.56
CA GLY A 216 -7.87 -1.83 18.33
C GLY A 216 -9.32 -2.24 18.50
N ILE A 217 -10.20 -1.63 17.72
CA ILE A 217 -11.60 -2.04 17.54
C ILE A 217 -11.92 -2.02 16.05
N ARG A 218 -12.61 -3.07 15.57
CA ARG A 218 -13.08 -3.12 14.19
C ARG A 218 -14.56 -2.72 14.13
N PHE A 219 -14.87 -1.87 13.17
CA PHE A 219 -16.22 -1.51 12.76
C PHE A 219 -16.52 -2.23 11.44
N THR A 220 -17.70 -2.83 11.34
CA THR A 220 -18.15 -3.55 10.14
C THR A 220 -19.54 -3.05 9.76
N ALA A 221 -19.72 -2.71 8.50
CA ALA A 221 -21.01 -2.29 7.95
C ALA A 221 -21.15 -2.76 6.50
N PRO A 222 -22.34 -3.17 6.06
CA PRO A 222 -22.66 -3.28 4.65
C PRO A 222 -22.75 -1.87 4.06
N VAL A 223 -22.13 -1.65 2.90
CA VAL A 223 -22.09 -0.34 2.25
C VAL A 223 -22.41 -0.44 0.77
N GLU A 224 -23.00 0.63 0.21
CA GLU A 224 -23.13 0.88 -1.22
C GLU A 224 -22.05 1.87 -1.66
N GLY A 225 -21.51 1.68 -2.86
CA GLY A 225 -20.45 2.50 -3.44
C GLY A 225 -19.18 1.69 -3.74
N THR A 226 -18.21 2.32 -4.37
CA THR A 226 -16.95 1.65 -4.70
C THR A 226 -15.92 1.82 -3.57
N PRO A 227 -15.03 0.83 -3.34
CA PRO A 227 -13.93 0.99 -2.40
C PRO A 227 -13.06 2.21 -2.71
N PHE A 228 -12.87 2.54 -3.99
CA PHE A 228 -12.06 3.69 -4.38
C PHE A 228 -12.74 5.02 -4.06
N ASP A 229 -14.06 5.14 -4.18
CA ASP A 229 -14.78 6.33 -3.73
C ASP A 229 -14.70 6.48 -2.21
N PHE A 230 -14.69 5.39 -1.46
CA PHE A 230 -14.45 5.42 -0.02
C PHE A 230 -13.03 5.92 0.30
N TYR A 231 -12.02 5.40 -0.39
CA TYR A 231 -10.65 5.91 -0.26
C TYR A 231 -10.56 7.42 -0.54
N ARG A 232 -11.21 7.91 -1.59
CA ARG A 232 -11.26 9.34 -1.94
C ARG A 232 -11.85 10.19 -0.81
N GLN A 233 -12.87 9.68 -0.11
CA GLN A 233 -13.46 10.37 1.04
C GLN A 233 -12.53 10.36 2.27
N ILE A 234 -11.85 9.25 2.54
CA ILE A 234 -10.84 9.19 3.61
C ILE A 234 -9.71 10.17 3.31
N ARG A 235 -9.21 10.18 2.07
CA ARG A 235 -8.16 11.09 1.62
C ARG A 235 -8.50 12.57 1.85
N ALA A 236 -9.74 12.94 1.62
CA ALA A 236 -10.21 14.31 1.81
C ALA A 236 -10.41 14.69 3.30
N ARG A 237 -10.77 13.72 4.16
CA ARG A 237 -11.09 13.98 5.58
C ARG A 237 -9.91 13.75 6.52
N ASN A 238 -9.03 12.85 6.17
CA ASN A 238 -7.89 12.43 6.98
C ASN A 238 -6.63 12.30 6.11
N PRO A 239 -6.15 13.40 5.49
CA PRO A 239 -4.93 13.38 4.72
C PRO A 239 -3.78 12.89 5.59
N SER A 240 -2.88 12.09 5.03
CA SER A 240 -1.78 11.48 5.78
C SER A 240 -0.55 11.32 4.89
N PRO A 241 0.66 11.29 5.47
CA PRO A 241 1.91 11.14 4.71
C PRO A 241 2.02 9.83 3.93
N TYR A 242 1.32 8.78 4.37
CA TYR A 242 1.34 7.45 3.75
C TYR A 242 -0.08 6.99 3.50
N MET A 243 -0.61 7.32 2.33
CA MET A 243 -1.91 6.86 1.89
C MET A 243 -1.74 5.75 0.87
N PHE A 244 -2.56 4.74 0.96
CA PHE A 244 -2.50 3.60 0.06
C PHE A 244 -3.89 3.09 -0.29
N PHE A 245 -4.01 2.58 -1.52
CA PHE A 245 -5.15 1.83 -2.02
C PHE A 245 -4.62 0.66 -2.85
N ILE A 246 -4.98 -0.57 -2.52
CA ILE A 246 -4.48 -1.78 -3.17
C ILE A 246 -5.67 -2.68 -3.47
N GLU A 247 -5.85 -3.04 -4.74
CA GLU A 247 -6.86 -3.99 -5.18
C GLU A 247 -6.24 -5.32 -5.57
N THR A 248 -6.82 -6.40 -5.13
CA THR A 248 -6.43 -7.76 -5.46
C THR A 248 -7.59 -8.73 -5.21
N ASP A 249 -7.82 -9.68 -6.13
CA ASP A 249 -8.76 -10.79 -6.00
C ASP A 249 -10.16 -10.40 -5.47
N GLY A 250 -10.73 -9.31 -6.00
CA GLY A 250 -12.07 -8.82 -5.61
C GLY A 250 -12.11 -8.15 -4.25
N ARG A 251 -10.96 -7.82 -3.66
CA ARG A 251 -10.81 -7.08 -2.40
C ARG A 251 -10.07 -5.78 -2.62
N ALA A 252 -10.36 -4.80 -1.79
CA ALA A 252 -9.60 -3.57 -1.72
C ALA A 252 -9.15 -3.33 -0.27
N ILE A 253 -7.88 -2.95 -0.11
CA ILE A 253 -7.30 -2.56 1.16
C ILE A 253 -6.78 -1.15 1.00
N PHE A 254 -7.20 -0.27 1.87
CA PHE A 254 -6.80 1.12 1.79
C PHE A 254 -6.75 1.76 3.17
N GLY A 255 -5.94 2.80 3.29
CA GLY A 255 -5.76 3.46 4.56
C GLY A 255 -5.01 4.77 4.46
N ALA A 256 -4.95 5.43 5.60
CA ALA A 256 -4.22 6.66 5.85
C ALA A 256 -3.32 6.45 7.06
N SER A 257 -2.01 6.36 6.86
CA SER A 257 -1.04 6.15 7.93
C SER A 257 -0.21 7.41 8.18
N PRO A 258 -0.07 7.84 9.43
CA PRO A 258 0.79 8.97 9.78
C PRO A 258 2.28 8.59 9.84
N GLU A 259 2.60 7.29 9.86
CA GLU A 259 3.91 6.80 10.26
C GLU A 259 4.39 5.67 9.36
N PHE A 260 5.69 5.64 9.06
CA PHE A 260 6.36 4.48 8.48
C PHE A 260 7.02 3.64 9.57
N LEU A 261 6.99 2.31 9.42
CA LEU A 261 7.60 1.40 10.37
C LEU A 261 9.12 1.48 10.31
N VAL A 262 9.68 1.26 9.13
CA VAL A 262 11.12 1.34 8.87
C VAL A 262 11.36 1.72 7.40
N ARG A 263 12.33 2.59 7.17
CA ARG A 263 12.83 2.92 5.84
C ARG A 263 14.30 2.53 5.74
N LEU A 264 14.65 1.80 4.69
CA LEU A 264 16.01 1.40 4.39
C LEU A 264 16.47 2.07 3.09
N ASP A 265 17.49 2.91 3.18
CA ASP A 265 18.16 3.54 2.05
C ASP A 265 19.62 3.03 1.97
N GLY A 266 19.88 2.05 1.12
CA GLY A 266 21.18 1.38 1.04
C GLY A 266 21.54 0.70 2.37
N ARG A 267 22.47 1.26 3.13
CA ARG A 267 22.89 0.78 4.46
C ARG A 267 22.32 1.61 5.62
N SER A 268 21.58 2.65 5.35
CA SER A 268 20.97 3.51 6.37
C SER A 268 19.53 3.09 6.64
N ALA A 269 19.26 2.64 7.87
CA ALA A 269 17.92 2.34 8.35
C ALA A 269 17.40 3.53 9.19
N ARG A 270 16.15 3.91 8.97
CA ARG A 270 15.47 4.98 9.70
C ARG A 270 14.15 4.47 10.26
N ILE A 271 13.84 4.86 11.48
CA ILE A 271 12.54 4.72 12.12
C ILE A 271 12.11 6.10 12.61
N ARG A 272 10.80 6.33 12.69
CA ARG A 272 10.24 7.59 13.21
C ARG A 272 9.03 7.26 14.07
N PRO A 273 9.25 6.75 15.30
CA PRO A 273 8.16 6.36 16.17
C PRO A 273 7.33 7.59 16.59
N LEU A 274 6.02 7.47 16.51
CA LEU A 274 5.05 8.45 16.98
C LEU A 274 4.30 7.90 18.19
N ALA A 275 3.94 8.78 19.12
CA ALA A 275 3.04 8.47 20.23
C ALA A 275 1.93 9.52 20.29
N GLY A 276 0.69 9.04 20.34
CA GLY A 276 -0.46 9.92 20.50
C GLY A 276 -0.49 10.51 21.90
N THR A 277 -0.77 11.81 22.00
CA THR A 277 -0.93 12.52 23.27
C THR A 277 -2.30 13.17 23.36
N ARG A 278 -2.85 13.21 24.57
CA ARG A 278 -4.07 13.93 24.92
C ARG A 278 -3.85 14.62 26.24
N SER A 279 -4.43 15.80 26.40
CA SER A 279 -4.52 16.45 27.70
C SER A 279 -5.30 15.54 28.67
N ARG A 280 -4.86 15.49 29.91
CA ARG A 280 -5.67 14.85 30.96
C ARG A 280 -6.87 15.75 31.24
N SER A 281 -8.04 15.14 31.39
CA SER A 281 -9.17 15.90 31.91
C SER A 281 -8.95 16.23 33.40
N SER A 282 -9.59 17.25 33.85
CA SER A 282 -9.54 17.67 35.25
C SER A 282 -10.39 16.77 36.15
N ASP A 283 -11.10 15.78 35.57
CA ASP A 283 -12.00 14.87 36.31
C ASP A 283 -11.33 13.50 36.55
#